data_2ea63328e91cc79672d3cdecbbd3f87a
#
_entry.id   2ea63328e91cc79672d3cdecbbd3f87a
#
_cell.length_a   1.000
_cell.length_b   1.000
_cell.length_c   1.000
_cell.angle_alpha   90.00
_cell.angle_beta   90.00
_cell.angle_gamma   90.00
#
_symmetry.space_group_name_H-M   'P 1'
#
loop_
_entity.id
_entity.type
_entity.pdbx_description
1 polymer ?
#
loop_
_entity_poly.entity_id
_entity_poly.type
_entity_poly.pdbx_seq_one_letter_code
_entity_poly.pdbx_strand_id
1 'polypeptide(L)'
;MTLVSDDEAEPIHSAIIRKEPWTQDAVKRLRAAAELRIKEGPWSVTSDRPAGVDLDPHDYYSEAPYWWPDPANPTGPYIRKDGQTNPARFLANKNALDAMCDAVFTLGTASFLLDEPRYAQRAVRIINTWFVNPKTRMNPNLDYSQAIRGVNDGRGAGILDGRVFIRAIQGMEFLARTGSWDARDQAAVQHWFEEYLRWLVHSPNGEDEKNSGNNHASWWTAQTAAVATFVQSPVDEKLAFNHYRDVIFPRQIRADGSAPREEARTKSLSYSAFNLEAFTNICRIAQVNGVDLWSLRAKNGATLATIVDYLMPYLDNPHKWHKQQIAEFQNEGLYALAFAGMGLNKPEYVAMYHKLERPEGAWLSLVDLMVGRWEAASHQTRH
;
A
#
# COMPACT_ATOMS: atom_id res chain seq x y z
N MET A 1 15.72 3.13 1.72
CA MET A 1 14.32 3.55 2.01
C MET A 1 13.39 2.92 0.98
N THR A 2 12.10 2.83 1.29
CA THR A 2 11.16 2.03 0.50
C THR A 2 10.56 2.76 -0.71
N LEU A 3 9.89 3.89 -0.49
CA LEU A 3 9.19 4.60 -1.57
C LEU A 3 9.82 5.96 -1.94
N VAL A 4 10.60 6.55 -1.06
CA VAL A 4 11.27 7.83 -1.27
C VAL A 4 12.72 7.66 -0.86
N SER A 5 13.66 7.89 -1.80
CA SER A 5 15.10 7.80 -1.52
C SER A 5 15.60 8.99 -0.69
N ASP A 6 16.80 8.86 -0.13
CA ASP A 6 17.47 9.96 0.55
C ASP A 6 17.71 11.15 -0.38
N ASP A 7 18.10 10.86 -1.63
CA ASP A 7 18.34 11.88 -2.67
C ASP A 7 17.06 12.65 -3.09
N GLU A 8 15.90 12.15 -2.70
CA GLU A 8 14.61 12.83 -2.90
C GLU A 8 14.11 13.50 -1.63
N ALA A 9 14.23 12.83 -0.50
CA ALA A 9 13.72 13.30 0.78
C ALA A 9 14.42 14.58 1.26
N GLU A 10 15.75 14.63 1.18
CA GLU A 10 16.53 15.80 1.61
C GLU A 10 16.27 17.07 0.79
N PRO A 11 16.23 17.04 -0.56
CA PRO A 11 15.83 18.21 -1.34
C PRO A 11 14.39 18.66 -1.06
N ILE A 12 13.44 17.73 -0.84
CA ILE A 12 12.06 18.08 -0.47
C ILE A 12 12.04 18.80 0.88
N HIS A 13 12.70 18.23 1.91
CA HIS A 13 12.80 18.85 3.23
C HIS A 13 13.44 20.25 3.16
N SER A 14 14.55 20.38 2.44
CA SER A 14 15.22 21.68 2.22
C SER A 14 14.30 22.70 1.53
N ALA A 15 13.51 22.28 0.54
CA ALA A 15 12.56 23.16 -0.14
C ALA A 15 11.42 23.62 0.81
N ILE A 16 10.97 22.73 1.70
CA ILE A 16 9.97 23.07 2.72
C ILE A 16 10.52 24.12 3.69
N ILE A 17 11.76 23.95 4.17
CA ILE A 17 12.44 24.93 5.05
C ILE A 17 12.55 26.29 4.35
N ARG A 18 12.92 26.31 3.06
CA ARG A 18 13.00 27.54 2.25
C ARG A 18 11.62 28.11 1.87
N LYS A 19 10.53 27.42 2.22
CA LYS A 19 9.15 27.80 1.89
C LYS A 19 8.91 27.97 0.39
N GLU A 20 9.50 27.10 -0.42
CA GLU A 20 9.30 27.15 -1.87
C GLU A 20 7.81 27.03 -2.22
N PRO A 21 7.29 27.83 -3.18
CA PRO A 21 5.85 27.92 -3.46
C PRO A 21 5.18 26.57 -3.74
N TRP A 22 5.85 25.68 -4.47
CA TRP A 22 5.33 24.36 -4.85
C TRP A 22 5.14 23.41 -3.65
N THR A 23 5.74 23.70 -2.48
CA THR A 23 5.61 22.86 -1.27
C THR A 23 4.39 23.22 -0.42
N GLN A 24 3.90 24.46 -0.51
CA GLN A 24 3.05 25.08 0.52
C GLN A 24 1.71 24.34 0.72
N ASP A 25 1.01 24.01 -0.37
CA ASP A 25 -0.29 23.35 -0.28
C ASP A 25 -0.16 21.91 0.26
N ALA A 26 0.85 21.17 -0.17
CA ALA A 26 1.12 19.83 0.31
C ALA A 26 1.51 19.83 1.81
N VAL A 27 2.35 20.78 2.23
CA VAL A 27 2.72 20.99 3.63
C VAL A 27 1.50 21.32 4.49
N LYS A 28 0.62 22.19 4.02
CA LYS A 28 -0.62 22.52 4.72
C LYS A 28 -1.50 21.31 4.95
N ARG A 29 -1.71 20.48 3.92
CA ARG A 29 -2.50 19.24 4.02
C ARG A 29 -1.82 18.19 4.92
N LEU A 30 -0.50 18.02 4.80
CA LEU A 30 0.27 17.12 5.67
C LEU A 30 0.13 17.52 7.14
N ARG A 31 0.29 18.81 7.44
CA ARG A 31 0.11 19.33 8.80
C ARG A 31 -1.29 19.09 9.31
N ALA A 32 -2.32 19.39 8.53
CA ALA A 32 -3.71 19.15 8.91
C ALA A 32 -3.98 17.68 9.23
N ALA A 33 -3.47 16.75 8.39
CA ALA A 33 -3.58 15.32 8.64
C ALA A 33 -2.85 14.90 9.93
N ALA A 34 -1.64 15.41 10.17
CA ALA A 34 -0.88 15.11 11.39
C ALA A 34 -1.57 15.62 12.67
N GLU A 35 -2.21 16.80 12.63
CA GLU A 35 -3.00 17.35 13.75
C GLU A 35 -4.24 16.49 14.10
N LEU A 36 -4.77 15.74 13.15
CA LEU A 36 -5.82 14.75 13.42
C LEU A 36 -5.21 13.49 14.04
N ARG A 37 -4.19 12.91 13.40
CA ARG A 37 -3.60 11.62 13.81
C ARG A 37 -2.89 11.67 15.16
N ILE A 38 -2.36 12.83 15.58
CA ILE A 38 -1.70 12.97 16.89
C ILE A 38 -2.66 12.73 18.07
N LYS A 39 -3.97 12.89 17.85
CA LYS A 39 -5.02 12.74 18.86
C LYS A 39 -5.62 11.33 18.92
N GLU A 40 -5.35 10.50 17.91
CA GLU A 40 -5.97 9.19 17.72
C GLU A 40 -5.07 8.06 18.21
N GLY A 41 -5.65 6.87 18.49
CA GLY A 41 -4.95 5.69 18.93
C GLY A 41 -4.38 5.80 20.36
N PRO A 42 -3.42 4.97 20.75
CA PRO A 42 -2.86 3.87 19.96
C PRO A 42 -3.88 2.73 19.77
N TRP A 43 -3.70 1.94 18.72
CA TRP A 43 -4.53 0.77 18.41
C TRP A 43 -3.78 -0.52 18.71
N SER A 44 -4.54 -1.59 18.95
CA SER A 44 -4.00 -2.94 19.15
C SER A 44 -4.98 -3.98 18.60
N VAL A 45 -4.46 -5.10 18.12
CA VAL A 45 -5.28 -6.28 17.78
C VAL A 45 -5.98 -6.88 19.00
N THR A 46 -5.45 -6.62 20.21
CA THR A 46 -5.99 -7.17 21.46
C THR A 46 -7.22 -6.44 21.98
N SER A 47 -7.63 -5.31 21.35
CA SER A 47 -8.73 -4.46 21.83
C SER A 47 -10.11 -5.07 21.57
N ASP A 48 -10.27 -5.76 20.44
CA ASP A 48 -11.56 -6.29 20.00
C ASP A 48 -11.42 -7.73 19.51
N ARG A 49 -12.48 -8.53 19.75
CA ARG A 49 -12.51 -9.94 19.41
C ARG A 49 -13.81 -10.31 18.71
N PRO A 50 -13.76 -11.15 17.66
CA PRO A 50 -14.96 -11.69 17.07
C PRO A 50 -15.62 -12.71 18.00
N ALA A 51 -16.94 -12.65 18.14
CA ALA A 51 -17.69 -13.60 18.93
C ALA A 51 -17.59 -15.02 18.34
N GLY A 52 -17.30 -16.00 19.21
CA GLY A 52 -17.26 -17.41 18.83
C GLY A 52 -15.98 -17.85 18.07
N VAL A 53 -14.95 -17.01 18.06
CA VAL A 53 -13.63 -17.33 17.50
C VAL A 53 -12.63 -17.44 18.64
N ASP A 54 -12.01 -18.61 18.81
CA ASP A 54 -11.01 -18.90 19.84
C ASP A 54 -9.62 -18.84 19.21
N LEU A 55 -8.94 -17.68 19.34
CA LEU A 55 -7.60 -17.40 18.83
C LEU A 55 -6.73 -16.77 19.92
N ASP A 56 -5.41 -16.81 19.73
CA ASP A 56 -4.50 -16.05 20.57
C ASP A 56 -4.87 -14.56 20.57
N PRO A 57 -4.87 -13.87 21.72
CA PRO A 57 -5.17 -12.43 21.80
C PRO A 57 -4.36 -11.54 20.86
N HIS A 58 -3.20 -11.98 20.46
CA HIS A 58 -2.30 -11.26 19.59
C HIS A 58 -2.46 -11.56 18.10
N ASP A 59 -3.32 -12.55 17.75
CA ASP A 59 -3.58 -12.86 16.34
C ASP A 59 -4.46 -11.82 15.69
N TYR A 60 -4.07 -11.42 14.50
CA TYR A 60 -4.89 -10.59 13.62
C TYR A 60 -6.03 -11.44 13.03
N TYR A 61 -7.25 -10.93 13.08
CA TYR A 61 -8.41 -11.58 12.48
C TYR A 61 -9.22 -10.57 11.66
N SER A 62 -9.63 -10.98 10.45
CA SER A 62 -10.61 -10.24 9.65
C SER A 62 -11.51 -11.20 8.89
N GLU A 63 -12.70 -10.73 8.47
CA GLU A 63 -13.62 -11.53 7.68
C GLU A 63 -13.65 -11.06 6.22
N ALA A 64 -13.78 -12.02 5.30
CA ALA A 64 -13.77 -11.80 3.87
C ALA A 64 -14.92 -10.88 3.41
N PRO A 65 -14.64 -9.85 2.57
CA PRO A 65 -15.62 -8.80 2.28
C PRO A 65 -16.86 -9.26 1.51
N TYR A 66 -16.73 -10.26 0.65
CA TYR A 66 -17.76 -10.65 -0.31
C TYR A 66 -18.50 -11.93 0.07
N TRP A 67 -18.46 -12.30 1.36
CA TRP A 67 -19.09 -13.51 1.86
C TRP A 67 -20.26 -13.18 2.78
N TRP A 68 -21.37 -13.85 2.55
CA TRP A 68 -22.67 -13.56 3.18
C TRP A 68 -23.28 -14.81 3.76
N PRO A 69 -24.09 -14.69 4.85
CA PRO A 69 -24.94 -15.80 5.27
C PRO A 69 -25.78 -16.31 4.09
N ASP A 70 -25.89 -17.63 3.96
CA ASP A 70 -26.79 -18.24 2.98
C ASP A 70 -28.24 -18.17 3.49
N PRO A 71 -29.18 -17.46 2.82
CA PRO A 71 -30.56 -17.40 3.22
C PRO A 71 -31.27 -18.76 3.24
N ALA A 72 -30.81 -19.72 2.41
CA ALA A 72 -31.37 -21.07 2.37
C ALA A 72 -30.80 -21.97 3.50
N ASN A 73 -29.65 -21.61 4.09
CA ASN A 73 -29.02 -22.33 5.19
C ASN A 73 -28.31 -21.35 6.15
N PRO A 74 -29.08 -20.60 7.01
CA PRO A 74 -28.55 -19.50 7.82
C PRO A 74 -27.46 -19.91 8.84
N THR A 75 -27.37 -21.18 9.20
CA THR A 75 -26.36 -21.72 10.14
C THR A 75 -25.22 -22.44 9.41
N GLY A 76 -25.29 -22.51 8.09
CA GLY A 76 -24.30 -23.17 7.25
C GLY A 76 -23.17 -22.23 6.81
N PRO A 77 -22.31 -22.73 5.90
CA PRO A 77 -21.22 -21.94 5.31
C PRO A 77 -21.73 -20.71 4.58
N TYR A 78 -20.96 -19.61 4.68
CA TYR A 78 -21.24 -18.39 3.93
C TYR A 78 -21.08 -18.61 2.41
N ILE A 79 -21.84 -17.85 1.62
CA ILE A 79 -21.83 -17.85 0.15
C ILE A 79 -21.18 -16.60 -0.40
N ARG A 80 -20.50 -16.72 -1.56
CA ARG A 80 -19.82 -15.61 -2.21
C ARG A 80 -20.78 -14.76 -3.06
N LYS A 81 -20.67 -13.42 -2.90
CA LYS A 81 -21.30 -12.42 -3.77
C LYS A 81 -20.23 -11.42 -4.23
N ASP A 82 -19.58 -11.70 -5.36
CA ASP A 82 -18.43 -10.91 -5.83
C ASP A 82 -18.76 -9.40 -5.92
N GLY A 83 -17.86 -8.57 -5.38
CA GLY A 83 -18.00 -7.11 -5.35
C GLY A 83 -19.04 -6.55 -4.38
N GLN A 84 -19.87 -7.39 -3.75
CA GLN A 84 -20.89 -6.97 -2.78
C GLN A 84 -20.35 -7.15 -1.35
N THR A 85 -19.95 -6.05 -0.76
CA THR A 85 -19.35 -6.06 0.58
C THR A 85 -20.41 -6.34 1.65
N ASN A 86 -20.17 -7.35 2.49
CA ASN A 86 -20.99 -7.63 3.67
C ASN A 86 -20.68 -6.63 4.79
N PRO A 87 -21.61 -5.75 5.18
CA PRO A 87 -21.36 -4.76 6.24
C PRO A 87 -21.31 -5.35 7.65
N ALA A 88 -21.88 -6.56 7.85
CA ALA A 88 -21.94 -7.21 9.16
C ALA A 88 -20.70 -8.04 9.53
N ARG A 89 -19.69 -8.10 8.62
CA ARG A 89 -18.45 -8.82 8.89
C ARG A 89 -17.64 -8.17 10.01
N PHE A 90 -16.83 -8.95 10.71
CA PHE A 90 -15.90 -8.41 11.69
C PHE A 90 -14.78 -7.60 11.02
N LEU A 91 -14.62 -6.36 11.47
CA LEU A 91 -13.70 -5.38 10.90
C LEU A 91 -12.77 -4.70 11.92
N ALA A 92 -12.93 -4.96 13.20
CA ALA A 92 -12.25 -4.16 14.23
C ALA A 92 -10.72 -4.21 14.05
N ASN A 93 -10.12 -5.40 13.87
CA ASN A 93 -8.67 -5.49 13.66
C ASN A 93 -8.23 -4.89 12.33
N LYS A 94 -9.04 -5.05 11.25
CA LYS A 94 -8.75 -4.42 9.95
C LYS A 94 -8.75 -2.89 10.04
N ASN A 95 -9.75 -2.33 10.70
CA ASN A 95 -9.84 -0.88 10.90
C ASN A 95 -8.70 -0.38 11.79
N ALA A 96 -8.34 -1.13 12.83
CA ALA A 96 -7.21 -0.81 13.70
C ALA A 96 -5.87 -0.83 12.95
N LEU A 97 -5.65 -1.85 12.09
CA LEU A 97 -4.45 -1.96 11.24
C LEU A 97 -4.35 -0.78 10.26
N ASP A 98 -5.44 -0.46 9.56
CA ASP A 98 -5.48 0.66 8.61
C ASP A 98 -5.19 2.00 9.32
N ALA A 99 -5.85 2.24 10.45
CA ALA A 99 -5.69 3.47 11.21
C ALA A 99 -4.29 3.60 11.81
N MET A 100 -3.73 2.50 12.35
CA MET A 100 -2.37 2.45 12.85
C MET A 100 -1.36 2.77 11.75
N CYS A 101 -1.46 2.10 10.60
CA CYS A 101 -0.52 2.30 9.48
C CYS A 101 -0.61 3.72 8.90
N ASP A 102 -1.82 4.27 8.75
CA ASP A 102 -2.01 5.65 8.29
C ASP A 102 -1.46 6.67 9.29
N ALA A 103 -1.66 6.45 10.59
CA ALA A 103 -1.12 7.33 11.62
C ALA A 103 0.41 7.28 11.69
N VAL A 104 1.01 6.09 11.61
CA VAL A 104 2.48 5.92 11.59
C VAL A 104 3.07 6.59 10.35
N PHE A 105 2.48 6.37 9.18
CA PHE A 105 2.90 7.04 7.95
C PHE A 105 2.80 8.57 8.08
N THR A 106 1.63 9.07 8.49
CA THR A 106 1.36 10.51 8.57
C THR A 106 2.28 11.21 9.56
N LEU A 107 2.38 10.66 10.78
CA LEU A 107 3.17 11.26 11.85
C LEU A 107 4.69 11.12 11.61
N GLY A 108 5.13 9.98 11.08
CA GLY A 108 6.53 9.76 10.71
C GLY A 108 6.96 10.72 9.60
N THR A 109 6.16 10.85 8.54
CA THR A 109 6.40 11.79 7.44
C THR A 109 6.41 13.25 7.94
N ALA A 110 5.42 13.64 8.75
CA ALA A 110 5.32 14.99 9.29
C ALA A 110 6.45 15.30 10.28
N SER A 111 6.91 14.33 11.08
CA SER A 111 8.01 14.53 12.02
C SER A 111 9.32 14.88 11.33
N PHE A 112 9.60 14.24 10.19
CA PHE A 112 10.79 14.50 9.39
C PHE A 112 10.66 15.77 8.53
N LEU A 113 9.58 15.86 7.73
CA LEU A 113 9.44 16.96 6.77
C LEU A 113 9.11 18.32 7.40
N LEU A 114 8.54 18.35 8.62
CA LEU A 114 8.13 19.57 9.30
C LEU A 114 8.98 19.89 10.54
N ASP A 115 9.99 19.07 10.85
CA ASP A 115 10.86 19.19 12.03
C ASP A 115 10.08 19.32 13.36
N GLU A 116 8.97 18.56 13.52
CA GLU A 116 8.14 18.63 14.72
C GLU A 116 8.25 17.37 15.60
N PRO A 117 9.02 17.41 16.71
CA PRO A 117 9.27 16.26 17.59
C PRO A 117 8.00 15.66 18.22
N ARG A 118 6.93 16.43 18.38
CA ARG A 118 5.67 15.92 18.96
C ARG A 118 5.02 14.85 18.08
N TYR A 119 5.17 14.93 16.76
CA TYR A 119 4.69 13.90 15.85
C TYR A 119 5.52 12.62 15.98
N ALA A 120 6.83 12.75 16.08
CA ALA A 120 7.72 11.61 16.32
C ALA A 120 7.37 10.87 17.61
N GLN A 121 7.19 11.59 18.73
CA GLN A 121 6.82 11.00 20.03
C GLN A 121 5.51 10.23 19.95
N ARG A 122 4.51 10.74 19.20
CA ARG A 122 3.24 10.05 19.03
C ARG A 122 3.38 8.82 18.13
N ALA A 123 4.11 8.91 17.02
CA ALA A 123 4.39 7.79 16.14
C ALA A 123 5.06 6.64 16.88
N VAL A 124 6.11 6.91 17.65
CA VAL A 124 6.83 5.92 18.47
C VAL A 124 5.87 5.21 19.43
N ARG A 125 4.97 5.94 20.09
CA ARG A 125 4.00 5.34 21.02
C ARG A 125 3.04 4.39 20.30
N ILE A 126 2.57 4.74 19.10
CA ILE A 126 1.69 3.90 18.28
C ILE A 126 2.44 2.65 17.82
N ILE A 127 3.66 2.80 17.29
CA ILE A 127 4.52 1.72 16.84
C ILE A 127 4.79 0.73 17.98
N ASN A 128 5.18 1.23 19.15
CA ASN A 128 5.49 0.38 20.31
C ASN A 128 4.26 -0.39 20.79
N THR A 129 3.07 0.17 20.71
CA THR A 129 1.83 -0.54 21.05
C THR A 129 1.56 -1.69 20.10
N TRP A 130 1.76 -1.50 18.79
CA TRP A 130 1.41 -2.50 17.78
C TRP A 130 2.49 -3.59 17.61
N PHE A 131 3.77 -3.26 17.74
CA PHE A 131 4.88 -4.15 17.37
C PHE A 131 5.76 -4.61 18.54
N VAL A 132 5.84 -3.83 19.63
CA VAL A 132 6.88 -4.04 20.67
C VAL A 132 6.28 -4.49 22.00
N ASN A 133 5.24 -3.84 22.50
CA ASN A 133 4.69 -4.10 23.82
C ASN A 133 4.11 -5.52 23.92
N PRO A 134 4.63 -6.41 24.79
CA PRO A 134 4.21 -7.81 24.87
C PRO A 134 2.74 -8.01 25.26
N LYS A 135 2.07 -6.98 25.81
CA LYS A 135 0.65 -7.06 26.17
C LYS A 135 -0.30 -6.70 25.02
N THR A 136 0.21 -6.04 23.96
CA THR A 136 -0.64 -5.45 22.93
C THR A 136 -0.15 -5.69 21.50
N ARG A 137 1.10 -6.19 21.33
CA ARG A 137 1.69 -6.39 20.01
C ARG A 137 0.94 -7.44 19.21
N MET A 138 0.88 -7.24 17.92
CA MET A 138 0.38 -8.23 16.97
C MET A 138 1.40 -9.35 16.76
N ASN A 139 0.94 -10.59 16.61
CA ASN A 139 1.75 -11.69 16.08
C ASN A 139 2.14 -11.41 14.62
N PRO A 140 3.39 -11.70 14.17
CA PRO A 140 3.89 -11.32 12.86
C PRO A 140 3.39 -12.23 11.73
N ASN A 141 2.07 -12.35 11.60
CA ASN A 141 1.41 -13.12 10.56
C ASN A 141 -0.03 -12.61 10.30
N LEU A 142 -0.64 -13.08 9.22
CA LEU A 142 -2.02 -12.83 8.85
C LEU A 142 -2.76 -14.16 8.62
N ASP A 143 -2.46 -15.20 9.41
CA ASP A 143 -3.01 -16.55 9.22
C ASP A 143 -4.53 -16.58 9.27
N TYR A 144 -5.14 -15.71 10.07
CA TYR A 144 -6.59 -15.64 10.25
C TYR A 144 -7.24 -14.46 9.52
N SER A 145 -6.55 -13.92 8.50
CA SER A 145 -7.10 -12.82 7.71
C SER A 145 -8.10 -13.29 6.68
N GLN A 146 -9.14 -12.47 6.47
CA GLN A 146 -10.27 -12.73 5.56
C GLN A 146 -10.87 -14.13 5.72
N ALA A 147 -11.07 -14.58 6.94
CA ALA A 147 -11.77 -15.80 7.28
C ALA A 147 -13.19 -15.83 6.66
N ILE A 148 -13.67 -17.04 6.36
CA ILE A 148 -15.00 -17.26 5.80
C ILE A 148 -15.76 -18.20 6.73
N ARG A 149 -16.76 -17.70 7.43
CA ARG A 149 -17.53 -18.47 8.40
C ARG A 149 -18.07 -19.77 7.81
N GLY A 150 -17.77 -20.88 8.48
CA GLY A 150 -18.15 -22.22 8.05
C GLY A 150 -17.36 -22.79 6.85
N VAL A 151 -16.32 -22.07 6.37
CA VAL A 151 -15.47 -22.52 5.25
C VAL A 151 -14.00 -22.62 5.67
N ASN A 152 -13.43 -21.55 6.25
CA ASN A 152 -12.03 -21.52 6.72
C ASN A 152 -11.83 -20.43 7.78
N ASP A 153 -10.73 -20.55 8.54
CA ASP A 153 -10.38 -19.62 9.61
C ASP A 153 -9.47 -18.47 9.14
N GLY A 154 -9.04 -18.50 7.88
CA GLY A 154 -8.19 -17.53 7.20
C GLY A 154 -7.74 -18.08 5.86
N ARG A 155 -7.15 -17.25 4.99
CA ARG A 155 -6.75 -17.64 3.62
C ARG A 155 -5.71 -16.72 3.02
N GLY A 156 -5.00 -17.17 1.98
CA GLY A 156 -3.98 -16.39 1.26
C GLY A 156 -4.48 -15.01 0.82
N ALA A 157 -5.69 -14.93 0.28
CA ALA A 157 -6.29 -13.65 -0.13
C ALA A 157 -6.38 -12.60 0.99
N GLY A 158 -6.31 -13.01 2.26
CA GLY A 158 -6.28 -12.11 3.41
C GLY A 158 -4.97 -11.31 3.55
N ILE A 159 -3.88 -11.77 2.94
CA ILE A 159 -2.59 -11.05 2.88
C ILE A 159 -2.75 -9.64 2.31
N LEU A 160 -3.78 -9.44 1.48
CA LEU A 160 -4.12 -8.12 0.95
C LEU A 160 -4.38 -7.06 2.05
N ASP A 161 -4.81 -7.47 3.24
CA ASP A 161 -5.00 -6.55 4.37
C ASP A 161 -3.68 -5.92 4.82
N GLY A 162 -2.55 -6.63 4.69
CA GLY A 162 -1.22 -6.16 5.05
C GLY A 162 -0.57 -5.15 4.08
N ARG A 163 -1.17 -4.89 2.90
CA ARG A 163 -0.61 -3.93 1.92
C ARG A 163 -0.37 -2.52 2.51
N VAL A 164 -1.10 -2.18 3.56
CA VAL A 164 -0.97 -0.89 4.26
C VAL A 164 0.37 -0.73 4.99
N PHE A 165 1.07 -1.84 5.28
CA PHE A 165 2.42 -1.79 5.85
C PHE A 165 3.42 -1.08 4.93
N ILE A 166 3.25 -1.10 3.61
CA ILE A 166 4.14 -0.42 2.65
C ILE A 166 4.28 1.07 3.01
N ARG A 167 3.17 1.74 3.28
CA ARG A 167 3.18 3.16 3.68
C ARG A 167 3.68 3.36 5.10
N ALA A 168 3.27 2.49 6.04
CA ALA A 168 3.75 2.56 7.43
C ALA A 168 5.27 2.44 7.51
N ILE A 169 5.88 1.54 6.73
CA ILE A 169 7.34 1.38 6.62
C ILE A 169 7.98 2.70 6.16
N GLN A 170 7.47 3.35 5.13
CA GLN A 170 8.00 4.65 4.69
C GLN A 170 7.92 5.71 5.81
N GLY A 171 6.84 5.72 6.58
CA GLY A 171 6.72 6.60 7.75
C GLY A 171 7.72 6.27 8.87
N MET A 172 7.98 4.99 9.11
CA MET A 172 8.98 4.52 10.07
C MET A 172 10.41 4.90 9.63
N GLU A 173 10.71 4.80 8.34
CA GLU A 173 12.00 5.21 7.78
C GLU A 173 12.24 6.72 7.94
N PHE A 174 11.24 7.55 7.71
CA PHE A 174 11.32 8.99 7.99
C PHE A 174 11.48 9.28 9.49
N LEU A 175 10.71 8.59 10.33
CA LEU A 175 10.82 8.72 11.79
C LEU A 175 12.23 8.38 12.30
N ALA A 176 12.85 7.31 11.79
CA ALA A 176 14.19 6.89 12.19
C ALA A 176 15.24 7.99 11.94
N ARG A 177 15.06 8.81 10.89
CA ARG A 177 15.96 9.92 10.56
C ARG A 177 15.89 11.08 11.53
N THR A 178 14.80 11.24 12.27
CA THR A 178 14.66 12.32 13.26
C THR A 178 15.52 12.12 14.51
N GLY A 179 16.08 10.92 14.72
CA GLY A 179 16.78 10.54 15.95
C GLY A 179 15.88 10.43 17.19
N SER A 180 14.57 10.57 17.03
CA SER A 180 13.59 10.56 18.14
C SER A 180 13.10 9.17 18.51
N TRP A 181 13.53 8.13 17.80
CA TRP A 181 13.11 6.75 18.02
C TRP A 181 14.27 5.93 18.60
N ASP A 182 14.05 5.31 19.75
CA ASP A 182 15.06 4.51 20.44
C ASP A 182 15.53 3.32 19.59
N ALA A 183 16.86 3.09 19.56
CA ALA A 183 17.46 2.06 18.74
C ALA A 183 17.02 0.63 19.12
N ARG A 184 16.70 0.38 20.39
CA ARG A 184 16.20 -0.92 20.85
C ARG A 184 14.80 -1.19 20.31
N ASP A 185 13.95 -0.17 20.33
CA ASP A 185 12.59 -0.28 19.80
C ASP A 185 12.62 -0.42 18.26
N GLN A 186 13.53 0.30 17.58
CA GLN A 186 13.76 0.11 16.14
C GLN A 186 14.16 -1.34 15.82
N ALA A 187 15.11 -1.90 16.56
CA ALA A 187 15.55 -3.28 16.37
C ALA A 187 14.42 -4.29 16.63
N ALA A 188 13.56 -4.05 17.63
CA ALA A 188 12.42 -4.90 17.92
C ALA A 188 11.37 -4.88 16.78
N VAL A 189 11.11 -3.71 16.19
CA VAL A 189 10.22 -3.57 15.03
C VAL A 189 10.82 -4.22 13.79
N GLN A 190 12.12 -4.03 13.56
CA GLN A 190 12.81 -4.69 12.45
C GLN A 190 12.71 -6.22 12.56
N HIS A 191 12.94 -6.76 13.75
CA HIS A 191 12.80 -8.20 14.02
C HIS A 191 11.36 -8.69 13.78
N TRP A 192 10.34 -7.92 14.19
CA TRP A 192 8.94 -8.26 13.90
C TRP A 192 8.68 -8.36 12.39
N PHE A 193 9.22 -7.43 11.60
CA PHE A 193 9.08 -7.47 10.15
C PHE A 193 9.91 -8.57 9.48
N GLU A 194 11.05 -8.99 10.07
CA GLU A 194 11.80 -10.17 9.63
C GLU A 194 10.97 -11.46 9.78
N GLU A 195 10.27 -11.60 10.92
CA GLU A 195 9.37 -12.72 11.16
C GLU A 195 8.15 -12.68 10.22
N TYR A 196 7.56 -11.49 10.03
CA TYR A 196 6.47 -11.29 9.07
C TYR A 196 6.89 -11.62 7.63
N LEU A 197 8.07 -11.20 7.20
CA LEU A 197 8.60 -11.52 5.86
C LEU A 197 8.79 -13.03 5.68
N ARG A 198 9.36 -13.69 6.68
CA ARG A 198 9.54 -15.14 6.65
C ARG A 198 8.19 -15.85 6.50
N TRP A 199 7.19 -15.42 7.27
CA TRP A 199 5.83 -15.93 7.15
C TRP A 199 5.23 -15.63 5.77
N LEU A 200 5.33 -14.40 5.29
CA LEU A 200 4.78 -13.96 3.99
C LEU A 200 5.35 -14.76 2.81
N VAL A 201 6.63 -15.13 2.87
CA VAL A 201 7.32 -15.85 1.79
C VAL A 201 7.13 -17.37 1.88
N HIS A 202 7.04 -17.93 3.09
CA HIS A 202 7.14 -19.39 3.29
C HIS A 202 5.87 -20.06 3.84
N SER A 203 4.86 -19.30 4.28
CA SER A 203 3.61 -19.91 4.75
C SER A 203 2.75 -20.44 3.61
N PRO A 204 1.86 -21.41 3.87
CA PRO A 204 0.88 -21.85 2.87
C PRO A 204 0.02 -20.70 2.33
N ASN A 205 -0.42 -19.76 3.19
CA ASN A 205 -1.16 -18.56 2.79
C ASN A 205 -0.33 -17.65 1.88
N GLY A 206 0.96 -17.46 2.21
CA GLY A 206 1.90 -16.69 1.40
C GLY A 206 2.10 -17.28 0.00
N GLU A 207 2.26 -18.60 -0.08
CA GLU A 207 2.43 -19.28 -1.36
C GLU A 207 1.14 -19.27 -2.21
N ASP A 208 -0.05 -19.42 -1.58
CA ASP A 208 -1.35 -19.27 -2.25
C ASP A 208 -1.53 -17.87 -2.85
N GLU A 209 -1.28 -16.82 -2.08
CA GLU A 209 -1.42 -15.44 -2.53
C GLU A 209 -0.44 -15.09 -3.63
N LYS A 210 0.83 -15.49 -3.51
CA LYS A 210 1.87 -15.34 -4.52
C LYS A 210 1.47 -15.91 -5.88
N ASN A 211 0.78 -17.05 -5.87
CA ASN A 211 0.39 -17.78 -7.08
C ASN A 211 -1.02 -17.44 -7.59
N SER A 212 -1.75 -16.52 -6.99
CA SER A 212 -3.13 -16.17 -7.35
C SER A 212 -3.27 -15.63 -8.79
N GLY A 213 -2.21 -15.04 -9.36
CA GLY A 213 -2.09 -14.64 -10.76
C GLY A 213 -2.92 -13.42 -11.17
N ASN A 214 -3.40 -12.62 -10.21
CA ASN A 214 -4.13 -11.37 -10.40
C ASN A 214 -3.57 -10.29 -9.44
N ASN A 215 -4.32 -9.21 -9.16
CA ASN A 215 -3.88 -8.15 -8.24
C ASN A 215 -3.41 -8.66 -6.87
N HIS A 216 -3.91 -9.78 -6.39
CA HIS A 216 -3.47 -10.42 -5.15
C HIS A 216 -1.98 -10.77 -5.20
N ALA A 217 -1.51 -11.48 -6.24
CA ALA A 217 -0.09 -11.76 -6.42
C ALA A 217 0.74 -10.49 -6.59
N SER A 218 0.18 -9.46 -7.23
CA SER A 218 0.85 -8.16 -7.38
C SER A 218 1.07 -7.46 -6.03
N TRP A 219 0.06 -7.45 -5.17
CA TRP A 219 0.17 -6.88 -3.83
C TRP A 219 1.02 -7.72 -2.89
N TRP A 220 1.00 -9.05 -3.01
CA TRP A 220 1.98 -9.91 -2.31
C TRP A 220 3.41 -9.50 -2.67
N THR A 221 3.67 -9.31 -3.97
CA THR A 221 5.00 -8.91 -4.47
C THR A 221 5.40 -7.52 -3.97
N ALA A 222 4.49 -6.55 -3.99
CA ALA A 222 4.74 -5.20 -3.48
C ALA A 222 5.05 -5.19 -1.97
N GLN A 223 4.31 -5.98 -1.18
CA GLN A 223 4.56 -6.14 0.26
C GLN A 223 5.91 -6.80 0.51
N THR A 224 6.20 -7.91 -0.21
CA THR A 224 7.49 -8.62 -0.08
C THR A 224 8.64 -7.68 -0.40
N ALA A 225 8.57 -6.91 -1.49
CA ALA A 225 9.59 -5.93 -1.85
C ALA A 225 9.79 -4.87 -0.76
N ALA A 226 8.70 -4.26 -0.26
CA ALA A 226 8.77 -3.21 0.76
C ALA A 226 9.35 -3.72 2.09
N VAL A 227 8.87 -4.88 2.55
CA VAL A 227 9.35 -5.46 3.82
C VAL A 227 10.81 -5.92 3.68
N ALA A 228 11.18 -6.57 2.57
CA ALA A 228 12.54 -7.00 2.32
C ALA A 228 13.53 -5.83 2.29
N THR A 229 13.14 -4.71 1.66
CA THR A 229 13.93 -3.46 1.68
C THR A 229 14.10 -2.96 3.12
N PHE A 230 13.02 -2.90 3.89
CA PHE A 230 13.06 -2.39 5.28
C PHE A 230 13.94 -3.24 6.20
N VAL A 231 13.86 -4.57 6.10
CA VAL A 231 14.68 -5.48 6.91
C VAL A 231 16.05 -5.80 6.27
N GLN A 232 16.36 -5.17 5.14
CA GLN A 232 17.61 -5.34 4.41
C GLN A 232 17.88 -6.81 4.00
N SER A 233 16.87 -7.50 3.46
CA SER A 233 16.97 -8.84 2.91
C SER A 233 17.14 -8.82 1.37
N PRO A 234 18.37 -8.82 0.84
CA PRO A 234 18.60 -8.76 -0.61
C PRO A 234 18.11 -10.02 -1.35
N VAL A 235 17.98 -11.13 -0.65
CA VAL A 235 17.45 -12.38 -1.23
C VAL A 235 15.96 -12.23 -1.52
N ASP A 236 15.19 -11.70 -0.57
CA ASP A 236 13.74 -11.54 -0.71
C ASP A 236 13.39 -10.34 -1.61
N GLU A 237 14.21 -9.28 -1.61
CA GLU A 237 14.09 -8.21 -2.62
C GLU A 237 14.22 -8.77 -4.04
N LYS A 238 15.29 -9.54 -4.29
CA LYS A 238 15.52 -10.17 -5.59
C LYS A 238 14.39 -11.13 -5.96
N LEU A 239 13.86 -11.88 -4.99
CA LEU A 239 12.70 -12.76 -5.19
C LEU A 239 11.50 -11.95 -5.66
N ALA A 240 11.16 -10.85 -4.99
CA ALA A 240 10.03 -10.00 -5.34
C ALA A 240 10.19 -9.37 -6.74
N PHE A 241 11.36 -8.77 -7.03
CA PHE A 241 11.59 -8.12 -8.32
C PHE A 241 11.62 -9.13 -9.48
N ASN A 242 12.20 -10.31 -9.28
CA ASN A 242 12.17 -11.38 -10.28
C ASN A 242 10.74 -11.92 -10.47
N HIS A 243 9.96 -12.07 -9.39
CA HIS A 243 8.57 -12.50 -9.49
C HIS A 243 7.72 -11.51 -10.30
N TYR A 244 7.91 -10.21 -10.09
CA TYR A 244 7.27 -9.19 -10.93
C TYR A 244 7.67 -9.32 -12.38
N ARG A 245 8.99 -9.33 -12.67
CA ARG A 245 9.54 -9.32 -14.03
C ARG A 245 9.19 -10.57 -14.82
N ASP A 246 9.32 -11.76 -14.19
CA ASP A 246 9.31 -13.04 -14.90
C ASP A 246 7.95 -13.75 -14.83
N VAL A 247 7.11 -13.41 -13.85
CA VAL A 247 5.84 -14.10 -13.59
C VAL A 247 4.64 -13.16 -13.71
N ILE A 248 4.58 -12.11 -12.88
CA ILE A 248 3.40 -11.27 -12.74
C ILE A 248 3.13 -10.47 -14.01
N PHE A 249 4.07 -9.61 -14.37
CA PHE A 249 3.90 -8.67 -15.48
C PHE A 249 3.58 -9.38 -16.80
N PRO A 250 4.36 -10.39 -17.26
CA PRO A 250 4.09 -11.04 -18.55
C PRO A 250 2.83 -11.91 -18.58
N ARG A 251 2.31 -12.35 -17.43
CA ARG A 251 1.12 -13.23 -17.37
C ARG A 251 -0.18 -12.47 -17.17
N GLN A 252 -0.13 -11.31 -16.54
CA GLN A 252 -1.33 -10.56 -16.21
C GLN A 252 -1.74 -9.59 -17.32
N ILE A 253 -0.79 -9.09 -18.12
CA ILE A 253 -1.02 -7.97 -19.03
C ILE A 253 -0.93 -8.43 -20.49
N ARG A 254 -1.93 -8.02 -21.30
CA ARG A 254 -1.93 -8.18 -22.75
C ARG A 254 -1.14 -7.08 -23.44
N ALA A 255 -0.86 -7.26 -24.73
CA ALA A 255 -0.14 -6.30 -25.58
C ALA A 255 -0.81 -4.91 -25.64
N ASP A 256 -2.13 -4.86 -25.52
CA ASP A 256 -2.92 -3.64 -25.52
C ASP A 256 -3.00 -2.93 -24.14
N GLY A 257 -2.39 -3.49 -23.10
CA GLY A 257 -2.41 -2.97 -21.73
C GLY A 257 -3.57 -3.48 -20.87
N SER A 258 -4.50 -4.25 -21.43
CA SER A 258 -5.61 -4.83 -20.68
C SER A 258 -5.17 -5.91 -19.70
N ALA A 259 -5.90 -6.05 -18.58
CA ALA A 259 -5.67 -7.03 -17.51
C ALA A 259 -6.87 -7.98 -17.40
N PRO A 260 -6.94 -9.09 -18.18
CA PRO A 260 -8.15 -9.88 -18.31
C PRO A 260 -8.75 -10.42 -17.03
N ARG A 261 -7.90 -10.78 -16.03
CA ARG A 261 -8.36 -11.32 -14.75
C ARG A 261 -8.99 -10.24 -13.85
N GLU A 262 -8.53 -9.00 -13.96
CA GLU A 262 -9.13 -7.84 -13.29
C GLU A 262 -10.43 -7.43 -13.99
N GLU A 263 -10.40 -7.42 -15.31
CA GLU A 263 -11.53 -7.04 -16.16
C GLU A 263 -12.69 -8.04 -16.15
N ALA A 264 -12.45 -9.27 -15.75
CA ALA A 264 -13.48 -10.29 -15.51
C ALA A 264 -14.23 -10.14 -14.19
N ARG A 265 -13.79 -9.19 -13.32
CA ARG A 265 -14.41 -8.93 -12.03
C ARG A 265 -15.62 -8.01 -12.14
N THR A 266 -16.49 -8.06 -11.15
CA THR A 266 -17.72 -7.24 -11.10
C THR A 266 -17.45 -5.74 -10.92
N LYS A 267 -16.28 -5.36 -10.40
CA LYS A 267 -15.77 -3.97 -10.30
C LYS A 267 -14.50 -3.83 -11.14
N SER A 268 -14.61 -4.10 -12.43
CA SER A 268 -13.46 -4.36 -13.29
C SER A 268 -12.52 -3.16 -13.48
N LEU A 269 -13.03 -1.93 -13.55
CA LEU A 269 -12.19 -0.73 -13.62
C LEU A 269 -11.43 -0.52 -12.30
N SER A 270 -12.12 -0.64 -11.15
CA SER A 270 -11.51 -0.52 -9.83
C SER A 270 -10.40 -1.55 -9.63
N TYR A 271 -10.62 -2.81 -10.02
CA TYR A 271 -9.58 -3.84 -9.92
C TYR A 271 -8.40 -3.60 -10.86
N SER A 272 -8.64 -3.10 -12.08
CA SER A 272 -7.57 -2.77 -13.03
C SER A 272 -6.71 -1.60 -12.51
N ALA A 273 -7.33 -0.55 -11.97
CA ALA A 273 -6.64 0.55 -11.31
C ALA A 273 -5.86 0.09 -10.07
N PHE A 274 -6.48 -0.75 -9.24
CA PHE A 274 -5.85 -1.31 -8.03
C PHE A 274 -4.64 -2.20 -8.35
N ASN A 275 -4.67 -2.93 -9.47
CA ASN A 275 -3.51 -3.68 -9.94
C ASN A 275 -2.39 -2.76 -10.45
N LEU A 276 -2.74 -1.66 -11.14
CA LEU A 276 -1.76 -0.65 -11.56
C LEU A 276 -1.07 -0.01 -10.36
N GLU A 277 -1.79 0.26 -9.26
CA GLU A 277 -1.18 0.74 -8.01
C GLU A 277 -0.10 -0.23 -7.49
N ALA A 278 -0.39 -1.53 -7.44
CA ALA A 278 0.59 -2.53 -7.02
C ALA A 278 1.84 -2.52 -7.92
N PHE A 279 1.65 -2.46 -9.23
CA PHE A 279 2.76 -2.42 -10.20
C PHE A 279 3.65 -1.19 -10.02
N THR A 280 3.04 -0.02 -9.86
CA THR A 280 3.81 1.22 -9.67
C THR A 280 4.52 1.26 -8.33
N ASN A 281 3.95 0.68 -7.26
CA ASN A 281 4.67 0.50 -5.99
C ASN A 281 5.90 -0.41 -6.16
N ILE A 282 5.76 -1.55 -6.85
CA ILE A 282 6.89 -2.46 -7.09
C ILE A 282 8.00 -1.75 -7.89
N CYS A 283 7.64 -1.09 -8.99
CA CYS A 283 8.60 -0.34 -9.81
C CYS A 283 9.27 0.79 -9.01
N ARG A 284 8.52 1.46 -8.15
CA ARG A 284 9.04 2.54 -7.31
C ARG A 284 10.03 2.02 -6.26
N ILE A 285 9.67 0.94 -5.54
CA ILE A 285 10.55 0.29 -4.58
C ILE A 285 11.83 -0.19 -5.27
N ALA A 286 11.70 -0.82 -6.43
CA ALA A 286 12.85 -1.27 -7.22
C ALA A 286 13.77 -0.11 -7.62
N GLN A 287 13.19 1.01 -8.09
CA GLN A 287 13.95 2.21 -8.47
C GLN A 287 14.76 2.78 -7.29
N VAL A 288 14.16 2.88 -6.11
CA VAL A 288 14.85 3.35 -4.89
C VAL A 288 16.02 2.42 -4.52
N ASN A 289 15.91 1.13 -4.84
CA ASN A 289 16.95 0.13 -4.61
C ASN A 289 17.86 -0.11 -5.84
N GLY A 290 17.89 0.82 -6.81
CA GLY A 290 18.81 0.78 -7.96
C GLY A 290 18.46 -0.23 -9.05
N VAL A 291 17.21 -0.77 -9.04
CA VAL A 291 16.74 -1.71 -10.06
C VAL A 291 15.70 -1.04 -10.95
N ASP A 292 15.94 -1.02 -12.26
CA ASP A 292 14.98 -0.50 -13.23
C ASP A 292 13.96 -1.57 -13.63
N LEU A 293 12.73 -1.42 -13.14
CA LEU A 293 11.56 -2.18 -13.60
C LEU A 293 10.59 -1.32 -14.43
N TRP A 294 10.82 0.00 -14.54
CA TRP A 294 10.00 0.89 -15.35
C TRP A 294 10.13 0.61 -16.84
N SER A 295 11.34 0.31 -17.29
CA SER A 295 11.64 0.02 -18.70
C SER A 295 11.26 -1.40 -19.14
N LEU A 296 10.69 -2.22 -18.23
CA LEU A 296 10.35 -3.61 -18.51
C LEU A 296 9.40 -3.73 -19.70
N ARG A 297 9.76 -4.61 -20.64
CA ARG A 297 8.93 -5.00 -21.78
C ARG A 297 8.68 -6.51 -21.74
N ALA A 298 7.43 -6.92 -21.71
CA ALA A 298 7.05 -8.32 -21.80
C ALA A 298 7.26 -8.87 -23.24
N LYS A 299 7.31 -10.18 -23.39
CA LYS A 299 7.48 -10.84 -24.71
C LYS A 299 6.36 -10.50 -25.70
N ASN A 300 5.14 -10.22 -25.20
CA ASN A 300 4.01 -9.78 -26.03
C ASN A 300 4.04 -8.29 -26.40
N GLY A 301 5.09 -7.55 -25.99
CA GLY A 301 5.27 -6.13 -26.25
C GLY A 301 4.71 -5.19 -25.19
N ALA A 302 3.95 -5.67 -24.22
CA ALA A 302 3.39 -4.85 -23.14
C ALA A 302 4.49 -4.16 -22.33
N THR A 303 4.23 -2.93 -21.92
CA THR A 303 5.05 -2.12 -21.00
C THR A 303 4.14 -1.50 -19.95
N LEU A 304 4.69 -0.94 -18.88
CA LEU A 304 3.88 -0.21 -17.90
C LEU A 304 3.17 1.00 -18.55
N ALA A 305 3.84 1.68 -19.49
CA ALA A 305 3.22 2.75 -20.27
C ALA A 305 1.97 2.25 -21.02
N THR A 306 2.00 1.05 -21.61
CA THR A 306 0.84 0.47 -22.32
C THR A 306 -0.37 0.30 -21.38
N ILE A 307 -0.14 -0.07 -20.11
CA ILE A 307 -1.22 -0.20 -19.12
C ILE A 307 -1.79 1.18 -18.75
N VAL A 308 -0.92 2.16 -18.51
CA VAL A 308 -1.35 3.52 -18.19
C VAL A 308 -2.14 4.13 -19.35
N ASP A 309 -1.62 4.03 -20.58
CA ASP A 309 -2.27 4.54 -21.78
C ASP A 309 -3.65 3.87 -22.00
N TYR A 310 -3.77 2.58 -21.71
CA TYR A 310 -5.04 1.86 -21.78
C TYR A 310 -6.06 2.33 -20.74
N LEU A 311 -5.63 2.56 -19.49
CA LEU A 311 -6.54 2.93 -18.41
C LEU A 311 -6.85 4.43 -18.35
N MET A 312 -5.90 5.30 -18.72
CA MET A 312 -6.00 6.74 -18.56
C MET A 312 -7.29 7.38 -19.09
N PRO A 313 -7.83 7.01 -20.28
CA PRO A 313 -9.11 7.56 -20.76
C PRO A 313 -10.31 7.23 -19.87
N TYR A 314 -10.24 6.12 -19.14
CA TYR A 314 -11.31 5.65 -18.25
C TYR A 314 -11.14 6.19 -16.83
N LEU A 315 -9.92 6.46 -16.40
CA LEU A 315 -9.66 7.19 -15.15
C LEU A 315 -10.12 8.65 -15.28
N ASP A 316 -9.97 9.25 -16.46
CA ASP A 316 -10.49 10.59 -16.79
C ASP A 316 -12.03 10.63 -16.89
N ASN A 317 -12.61 9.60 -17.48
CA ASN A 317 -14.06 9.49 -17.62
C ASN A 317 -14.53 8.03 -17.44
N PRO A 318 -14.83 7.62 -16.20
CA PRO A 318 -15.24 6.25 -15.88
C PRO A 318 -16.49 5.77 -16.62
N HIS A 319 -17.38 6.68 -17.07
CA HIS A 319 -18.58 6.32 -17.84
C HIS A 319 -18.27 5.75 -19.23
N LYS A 320 -17.05 5.96 -19.75
CA LYS A 320 -16.60 5.34 -21.00
C LYS A 320 -16.21 3.87 -20.85
N TRP A 321 -16.05 3.39 -19.61
CA TRP A 321 -15.70 2.00 -19.36
C TRP A 321 -16.84 1.06 -19.77
N HIS A 322 -16.56 0.15 -20.69
CA HIS A 322 -17.58 -0.69 -21.32
C HIS A 322 -17.69 -2.10 -20.66
N LYS A 323 -16.87 -2.39 -19.66
CA LYS A 323 -16.91 -3.66 -18.93
C LYS A 323 -17.69 -3.50 -17.63
N GLN A 324 -17.97 -4.61 -16.95
CA GLN A 324 -18.80 -4.61 -15.75
C GLN A 324 -18.17 -3.77 -14.63
N GLN A 325 -18.93 -2.83 -14.10
CA GLN A 325 -18.56 -1.99 -12.95
C GLN A 325 -19.82 -1.75 -12.10
N ILE A 326 -20.07 -2.61 -11.11
CA ILE A 326 -21.32 -2.60 -10.32
C ILE A 326 -21.38 -1.50 -9.24
N ALA A 327 -20.31 -0.76 -9.06
CA ALA A 327 -20.21 0.36 -8.13
C ALA A 327 -19.58 1.56 -8.83
N GLU A 328 -19.86 2.77 -8.34
CA GLU A 328 -19.21 3.98 -8.81
C GLU A 328 -17.68 3.87 -8.60
N PHE A 329 -16.91 4.28 -9.59
CA PHE A 329 -15.45 4.33 -9.51
C PHE A 329 -15.01 5.51 -8.64
N GLN A 330 -14.16 5.24 -7.65
CA GLN A 330 -13.78 6.19 -6.58
C GLN A 330 -12.36 6.77 -6.76
N ASN A 331 -11.94 7.07 -7.97
CA ASN A 331 -10.59 7.58 -8.28
C ASN A 331 -9.45 6.71 -7.68
N GLU A 332 -9.67 5.41 -7.66
CA GLU A 332 -8.65 4.43 -7.29
C GLU A 332 -7.50 4.48 -8.31
N GLY A 333 -6.25 4.23 -7.89
CA GLY A 333 -5.10 4.22 -8.80
C GLY A 333 -4.48 5.59 -9.11
N LEU A 334 -4.99 6.65 -8.53
CA LEU A 334 -4.60 8.04 -8.85
C LEU A 334 -3.10 8.29 -8.72
N TYR A 335 -2.49 7.93 -7.58
CA TYR A 335 -1.05 8.15 -7.36
C TYR A 335 -0.15 7.30 -8.27
N ALA A 336 -0.70 6.22 -8.83
CA ALA A 336 0.00 5.40 -9.81
C ALA A 336 0.34 6.20 -11.08
N LEU A 337 -0.51 7.18 -11.46
CA LEU A 337 -0.22 8.10 -12.57
C LEU A 337 0.99 8.99 -12.25
N ALA A 338 1.08 9.51 -11.02
CA ALA A 338 2.24 10.31 -10.58
C ALA A 338 3.52 9.46 -10.59
N PHE A 339 3.49 8.27 -10.01
CA PHE A 339 4.64 7.37 -9.98
C PHE A 339 5.07 6.93 -11.40
N ALA A 340 4.12 6.54 -12.26
CA ALA A 340 4.42 6.20 -13.63
C ALA A 340 4.95 7.41 -14.43
N GLY A 341 4.40 8.59 -14.20
CA GLY A 341 4.84 9.82 -14.85
C GLY A 341 6.28 10.16 -14.51
N MET A 342 6.65 10.11 -13.25
CA MET A 342 8.03 10.32 -12.79
C MET A 342 8.96 9.19 -13.25
N GLY A 343 8.56 7.93 -13.05
CA GLY A 343 9.40 6.77 -13.34
C GLY A 343 9.67 6.54 -14.84
N LEU A 344 8.70 6.85 -15.69
CA LEU A 344 8.80 6.73 -17.15
C LEU A 344 9.19 8.05 -17.84
N ASN A 345 9.37 9.13 -17.06
CA ASN A 345 9.58 10.48 -17.59
C ASN A 345 8.48 10.92 -18.58
N LYS A 346 7.21 10.73 -18.16
CA LYS A 346 6.00 11.00 -18.95
C LYS A 346 5.19 12.15 -18.31
N PRO A 347 5.44 13.42 -18.69
CA PRO A 347 4.75 14.55 -18.09
C PRO A 347 3.22 14.53 -18.34
N GLU A 348 2.75 13.88 -19.38
CA GLU A 348 1.32 13.69 -19.66
C GLU A 348 0.59 12.85 -18.58
N TYR A 349 1.27 11.92 -17.93
CA TYR A 349 0.69 11.15 -16.82
C TYR A 349 0.62 11.99 -15.54
N VAL A 350 1.64 12.81 -15.30
CA VAL A 350 1.64 13.78 -14.20
C VAL A 350 0.53 14.84 -14.41
N ALA A 351 0.36 15.33 -15.66
CA ALA A 351 -0.72 16.25 -15.99
C ALA A 351 -2.11 15.64 -15.72
N MET A 352 -2.30 14.35 -16.03
CA MET A 352 -3.55 13.65 -15.72
C MET A 352 -3.72 13.50 -14.19
N TYR A 353 -2.66 13.16 -13.45
CA TYR A 353 -2.68 13.14 -11.99
C TYR A 353 -3.14 14.47 -11.39
N HIS A 354 -2.66 15.61 -11.91
CA HIS A 354 -3.09 16.94 -11.47
C HIS A 354 -4.54 17.27 -11.83
N LYS A 355 -5.03 16.76 -12.97
CA LYS A 355 -6.40 17.01 -13.46
C LYS A 355 -7.47 16.33 -12.60
N LEU A 356 -7.19 15.13 -12.11
CA LEU A 356 -8.17 14.32 -11.39
C LEU A 356 -8.43 14.85 -9.98
N GLU A 357 -9.68 14.78 -9.52
CA GLU A 357 -10.04 15.09 -8.14
C GLU A 357 -9.33 14.16 -7.16
N ARG A 358 -8.75 14.73 -6.12
CA ARG A 358 -7.89 14.00 -5.19
C ARG A 358 -8.45 14.07 -3.78
N PRO A 359 -8.58 12.93 -3.08
CA PRO A 359 -8.90 12.96 -1.66
C PRO A 359 -7.78 13.63 -0.86
N GLU A 360 -8.14 14.33 0.20
CA GLU A 360 -7.15 14.90 1.12
C GLU A 360 -6.47 13.81 1.94
N GLY A 361 -5.21 14.01 2.32
CA GLY A 361 -4.48 13.08 3.18
C GLY A 361 -2.95 13.23 3.07
N ALA A 362 -2.26 12.68 4.05
CA ALA A 362 -0.80 12.74 4.12
C ALA A 362 -0.12 12.01 2.95
N TRP A 363 -0.70 10.89 2.50
CA TRP A 363 -0.14 10.12 1.39
C TRP A 363 -0.05 10.96 0.11
N LEU A 364 -1.15 11.58 -0.31
CA LEU A 364 -1.15 12.41 -1.50
C LEU A 364 -0.35 13.71 -1.31
N SER A 365 -0.23 14.21 -0.08
CA SER A 365 0.68 15.33 0.20
C SER A 365 2.13 14.95 -0.07
N LEU A 366 2.57 13.75 0.33
CA LEU A 366 3.92 13.26 0.01
C LEU A 366 4.10 13.06 -1.49
N VAL A 367 3.13 12.48 -2.19
CA VAL A 367 3.17 12.29 -3.66
C VAL A 367 3.25 13.65 -4.37
N ASP A 368 2.48 14.65 -3.94
CA ASP A 368 2.55 16.00 -4.49
C ASP A 368 3.93 16.66 -4.29
N LEU A 369 4.57 16.43 -3.13
CA LEU A 369 5.94 16.91 -2.89
C LEU A 369 6.96 16.21 -3.80
N MET A 370 6.81 14.92 -4.04
CA MET A 370 7.66 14.17 -4.97
C MET A 370 7.50 14.69 -6.41
N VAL A 371 6.26 14.89 -6.84
CA VAL A 371 5.93 15.45 -8.17
C VAL A 371 6.49 16.85 -8.31
N GLY A 372 6.23 17.73 -7.35
CA GLY A 372 6.74 19.12 -7.37
C GLY A 372 8.26 19.19 -7.47
N ARG A 373 8.98 18.32 -6.74
CA ARG A 373 10.43 18.19 -6.88
C ARG A 373 10.85 17.75 -8.28
N TRP A 374 10.17 16.74 -8.84
CA TRP A 374 10.46 16.22 -10.18
C TRP A 374 10.22 17.29 -11.26
N GLU A 375 9.13 18.04 -11.18
CA GLU A 375 8.82 19.14 -12.08
C GLU A 375 9.87 20.28 -11.97
N ALA A 376 10.23 20.67 -10.75
CA ALA A 376 11.27 21.70 -10.52
C ALA A 376 12.62 21.30 -11.12
N ALA A 377 13.04 20.04 -10.97
CA ALA A 377 14.28 19.53 -11.58
C ALA A 377 14.22 19.52 -13.11
N SER A 378 13.07 19.15 -13.69
CA SER A 378 12.87 19.11 -15.14
C SER A 378 12.91 20.52 -15.80
N HIS A 379 12.54 21.57 -15.08
CA HIS A 379 12.67 22.94 -15.56
C HIS A 379 14.12 23.45 -15.56
N GLN A 380 14.95 23.01 -14.60
CA GLN A 380 16.36 23.42 -14.51
C GLN A 380 17.24 22.82 -15.63
N THR A 381 16.85 21.67 -16.17
CA THR A 381 17.61 21.00 -17.26
C THR A 381 17.26 21.54 -18.66
N ARG A 382 16.25 22.41 -18.78
CA ARG A 382 15.84 23.03 -20.06
C ARG A 382 16.41 24.43 -20.28
N HIS A 383 17.20 24.95 -19.34
CA HIS A 383 17.94 26.21 -19.42
C HIS A 383 19.44 25.97 -19.37
#